data_8a9c3bb5ae365041c9a046a9db8cad13
#
_entry.id   8a9c3bb5ae365041c9a046a9db8cad13
#
_cell.length_a   1.000
_cell.length_b   1.000
_cell.length_c   1.000
_cell.angle_alpha   90.00
_cell.angle_beta   90.00
_cell.angle_gamma   90.00
#
_symmetry.space_group_name_H-M   'P 1'
#
loop_
_entity.id
_entity.type
_entity.pdbx_description
1 polymer ?
#
loop_
_entity_poly.entity_id
_entity_poly.type
_entity_poly.pdbx_seq_one_letter_code
_entity_poly.pdbx_strand_id
1 'polypeptide(L)'
;MKKVYVIGHRNPDTDSICSAIAYANLKNQVEGNGYEAYRAGNINGETRYVLDTFGIKDPKYVSDVRPRLKDVNLNLVKGAKATDSLKSAREMMQTEKIVSLPVLDGKKMTGLVSISDVLKADMDVYDNEILAKAKTPYKNVVETLDGTLQAGDIEGYITEGKLTVSAASVDTMEEFVTAKDTVIVANREDAQIGAIQTGVQCVVVCMGTEVTDKVLELAKEKNCRIITTPYDTFTASRLICQAMPVSYIMATDTIVSFNETDFVDDVKEEMTKKRFRYFPVLNADNEFVGF
;
A
#
# COMPACT_ATOMS: atom_id res chain seq x y z
N MET A 1 25.55 -7.65 -9.54
CA MET A 1 26.38 -7.27 -10.71
C MET A 1 25.50 -7.31 -11.94
N LYS A 2 25.58 -6.30 -12.81
CA LYS A 2 24.80 -6.22 -14.04
C LYS A 2 25.40 -7.24 -15.04
N LYS A 3 24.58 -8.17 -15.55
CA LYS A 3 25.03 -9.13 -16.58
C LYS A 3 25.16 -8.43 -17.93
N VAL A 4 26.26 -8.67 -18.64
CA VAL A 4 26.48 -8.16 -19.97
C VAL A 4 26.51 -9.34 -20.94
N TYR A 5 25.59 -9.34 -21.89
CA TYR A 5 25.49 -10.36 -22.91
C TYR A 5 26.50 -10.05 -24.06
N VAL A 6 27.40 -10.96 -24.32
CA VAL A 6 28.29 -10.90 -25.47
C VAL A 6 27.70 -11.80 -26.53
N ILE A 7 27.25 -11.20 -27.64
CA ILE A 7 26.49 -11.92 -28.66
C ILE A 7 27.01 -11.54 -30.05
N GLY A 8 27.07 -12.52 -30.93
CA GLY A 8 27.38 -12.30 -32.34
C GLY A 8 26.11 -12.05 -33.18
N HIS A 9 26.19 -12.27 -34.49
CA HIS A 9 25.08 -12.06 -35.40
C HIS A 9 23.99 -13.13 -35.32
N ARG A 10 22.80 -12.84 -35.91
CA ARG A 10 21.57 -13.65 -35.76
C ARG A 10 21.67 -15.09 -36.26
N ASN A 11 22.43 -15.32 -37.34
CA ASN A 11 22.69 -16.65 -37.87
C ASN A 11 24.18 -17.00 -37.62
N PRO A 12 24.52 -17.44 -36.39
CA PRO A 12 25.87 -17.52 -35.94
C PRO A 12 26.62 -18.65 -36.67
N ASP A 13 27.79 -18.30 -37.22
CA ASP A 13 28.81 -19.23 -37.69
C ASP A 13 29.83 -19.50 -36.58
N THR A 14 30.85 -20.27 -36.89
CA THR A 14 31.90 -20.66 -35.95
C THR A 14 32.65 -19.45 -35.40
N ASP A 15 32.95 -18.47 -36.25
CA ASP A 15 33.64 -17.24 -35.84
C ASP A 15 32.79 -16.43 -34.88
N SER A 16 31.51 -16.24 -35.18
CA SER A 16 30.55 -15.52 -34.33
C SER A 16 30.45 -16.11 -32.92
N ILE A 17 30.36 -17.45 -32.82
CA ILE A 17 30.25 -18.15 -31.54
C ILE A 17 31.57 -18.10 -30.75
N CYS A 18 32.68 -18.43 -31.41
CA CYS A 18 33.99 -18.46 -30.78
C CYS A 18 34.47 -17.07 -30.34
N SER A 19 34.19 -16.03 -31.12
CA SER A 19 34.51 -14.65 -30.77
C SER A 19 33.69 -14.18 -29.55
N ALA A 20 32.39 -14.52 -29.46
CA ALA A 20 31.59 -14.18 -28.32
C ALA A 20 32.10 -14.83 -27.02
N ILE A 21 32.51 -16.12 -27.10
CA ILE A 21 33.06 -16.84 -25.95
C ILE A 21 34.41 -16.23 -25.53
N ALA A 22 35.30 -16.04 -26.49
CA ALA A 22 36.64 -15.49 -26.22
C ALA A 22 36.56 -14.08 -25.63
N TYR A 23 35.73 -13.22 -26.20
CA TYR A 23 35.59 -11.86 -25.73
C TYR A 23 34.95 -11.78 -24.34
N ALA A 24 33.91 -12.58 -24.06
CA ALA A 24 33.33 -12.66 -22.72
C ALA A 24 34.36 -13.11 -21.67
N ASN A 25 35.19 -14.12 -22.01
CA ASN A 25 36.25 -14.58 -21.12
C ASN A 25 37.34 -13.51 -20.91
N LEU A 26 37.80 -12.85 -21.96
CA LEU A 26 38.76 -11.75 -21.87
C LEU A 26 38.24 -10.62 -20.96
N LYS A 27 37.00 -10.19 -21.16
CA LYS A 27 36.39 -9.13 -20.37
C LYS A 27 36.25 -9.51 -18.89
N ASN A 28 35.91 -10.75 -18.61
CA ASN A 28 35.84 -11.25 -17.24
C ASN A 28 37.20 -11.25 -16.54
N GLN A 29 38.30 -11.48 -17.29
CA GLN A 29 39.65 -11.42 -16.74
C GLN A 29 40.14 -9.99 -16.50
N VAL A 30 39.76 -9.04 -17.37
CA VAL A 30 40.27 -7.65 -17.32
C VAL A 30 39.39 -6.76 -16.44
N GLU A 31 38.07 -6.88 -16.54
CA GLU A 31 37.10 -5.97 -15.89
C GLU A 31 36.31 -6.62 -14.74
N GLY A 32 36.54 -7.92 -14.49
CA GLY A 32 35.81 -8.70 -13.48
C GLY A 32 34.57 -9.41 -14.04
N ASN A 33 33.97 -10.26 -13.22
CA ASN A 33 32.86 -11.13 -13.62
C ASN A 33 31.57 -10.36 -13.98
N GLY A 34 30.86 -10.86 -15.00
CA GLY A 34 29.56 -10.30 -15.42
C GLY A 34 29.30 -10.45 -16.92
N TYR A 35 30.31 -10.81 -17.71
CA TYR A 35 30.17 -11.02 -19.13
C TYR A 35 29.84 -12.49 -19.41
N GLU A 36 28.72 -12.74 -20.09
CA GLU A 36 28.32 -14.09 -20.50
C GLU A 36 28.17 -14.16 -22.03
N ALA A 37 28.73 -15.22 -22.65
CA ALA A 37 28.54 -15.47 -24.08
C ALA A 37 27.12 -16.00 -24.35
N TYR A 38 26.46 -15.42 -25.35
CA TYR A 38 25.15 -15.83 -25.82
C TYR A 38 25.18 -16.06 -27.35
N ARG A 39 24.17 -16.77 -27.86
CA ARG A 39 23.96 -16.97 -29.28
C ARG A 39 22.56 -16.57 -29.70
N ALA A 40 22.40 -15.98 -30.88
CA ALA A 40 21.11 -15.55 -31.43
C ALA A 40 20.51 -16.54 -32.43
N GLY A 41 21.14 -17.69 -32.62
CA GLY A 41 20.71 -18.72 -33.57
C GLY A 41 21.21 -20.12 -33.21
N ASN A 42 20.94 -21.09 -34.08
CA ASN A 42 21.36 -22.46 -33.88
C ASN A 42 22.84 -22.64 -34.13
N ILE A 43 23.46 -23.56 -33.42
CA ILE A 43 24.86 -23.98 -33.62
C ILE A 43 24.88 -24.92 -34.82
N ASN A 44 25.73 -24.62 -35.82
CA ASN A 44 25.94 -25.49 -36.99
C ASN A 44 26.90 -26.64 -36.66
N GLY A 45 27.08 -27.59 -37.59
CA GLY A 45 27.88 -28.79 -37.39
C GLY A 45 29.37 -28.47 -37.19
N GLU A 46 29.91 -27.48 -37.91
CA GLU A 46 31.28 -27.04 -37.78
C GLU A 46 31.56 -26.43 -36.38
N THR A 47 30.71 -25.52 -35.95
CA THR A 47 30.78 -24.91 -34.60
C THR A 47 30.66 -25.97 -33.51
N ARG A 48 29.75 -26.95 -33.69
CA ARG A 48 29.62 -28.08 -32.76
C ARG A 48 30.92 -28.85 -32.63
N TYR A 49 31.54 -29.21 -33.76
CA TYR A 49 32.82 -29.93 -33.78
C TYR A 49 33.90 -29.14 -33.02
N VAL A 50 34.02 -27.83 -33.24
CA VAL A 50 34.98 -26.99 -32.55
C VAL A 50 34.72 -26.96 -31.04
N LEU A 51 33.47 -26.71 -30.60
CA LEU A 51 33.13 -26.65 -29.18
C LEU A 51 33.42 -27.98 -28.48
N ASP A 52 33.05 -29.10 -29.10
CA ASP A 52 33.27 -30.44 -28.54
C ASP A 52 34.78 -30.79 -28.47
N THR A 53 35.55 -30.41 -29.48
CA THR A 53 36.99 -30.63 -29.50
C THR A 53 37.72 -29.92 -28.37
N PHE A 54 37.30 -28.72 -28.01
CA PHE A 54 37.89 -27.94 -26.91
C PHE A 54 37.17 -28.08 -25.58
N GLY A 55 36.14 -28.92 -25.48
CA GLY A 55 35.36 -29.14 -24.27
C GLY A 55 34.63 -27.88 -23.76
N ILE A 56 34.25 -26.98 -24.67
CA ILE A 56 33.59 -25.71 -24.34
C ILE A 56 32.08 -25.89 -24.40
N LYS A 57 31.39 -25.43 -23.34
CA LYS A 57 29.92 -25.48 -23.27
C LYS A 57 29.28 -24.49 -24.25
N ASP A 58 28.14 -24.88 -24.81
CA ASP A 58 27.35 -24.03 -25.68
C ASP A 58 27.00 -22.69 -25.01
N PRO A 59 27.14 -21.57 -25.72
CA PRO A 59 26.55 -20.32 -25.29
C PRO A 59 24.99 -20.44 -25.16
N LYS A 60 24.45 -19.80 -24.16
CA LYS A 60 23.00 -19.77 -23.98
C LYS A 60 22.30 -19.10 -25.16
N TYR A 61 21.18 -19.66 -25.56
CA TYR A 61 20.36 -19.05 -26.61
C TYR A 61 19.60 -17.83 -26.08
N VAL A 62 19.59 -16.74 -26.83
CA VAL A 62 18.74 -15.58 -26.59
C VAL A 62 17.95 -15.26 -27.86
N SER A 63 16.65 -15.21 -27.75
CA SER A 63 15.75 -14.92 -28.87
C SER A 63 15.54 -13.43 -29.09
N ASP A 64 15.63 -12.64 -28.02
CA ASP A 64 15.40 -11.20 -28.02
C ASP A 64 16.31 -10.53 -26.99
N VAL A 65 16.99 -9.46 -27.41
CA VAL A 65 17.94 -8.68 -26.59
C VAL A 65 17.36 -7.36 -26.11
N ARG A 66 16.09 -7.07 -26.41
CA ARG A 66 15.43 -5.88 -25.90
C ARG A 66 15.40 -5.90 -24.37
N PRO A 67 15.61 -4.77 -23.70
CA PRO A 67 15.56 -4.70 -22.24
C PRO A 67 14.15 -5.01 -21.73
N ARG A 68 14.08 -5.75 -20.62
CA ARG A 68 12.86 -6.03 -19.89
C ARG A 68 12.77 -5.15 -18.65
N LEU A 69 11.61 -5.03 -18.05
CA LEU A 69 11.43 -4.24 -16.83
C LEU A 69 12.34 -4.70 -15.69
N LYS A 70 12.62 -5.99 -15.54
CA LYS A 70 13.60 -6.52 -14.57
C LYS A 70 15.04 -6.05 -14.80
N ASP A 71 15.37 -5.55 -16.00
CA ASP A 71 16.71 -5.09 -16.37
C ASP A 71 16.89 -3.58 -16.10
N VAL A 72 15.83 -2.87 -15.72
CA VAL A 72 15.86 -1.44 -15.38
C VAL A 72 15.68 -1.22 -13.87
N ASN A 73 16.04 -0.04 -13.40
CA ASN A 73 15.83 0.32 -12.01
C ASN A 73 14.36 0.70 -11.80
N LEU A 74 13.61 -0.13 -11.11
CA LEU A 74 12.26 0.17 -10.67
C LEU A 74 12.30 0.93 -9.35
N ASN A 75 11.33 1.82 -9.13
CA ASN A 75 11.18 2.53 -7.87
C ASN A 75 10.45 1.62 -6.87
N LEU A 76 11.20 0.98 -5.99
CA LEU A 76 10.65 0.16 -4.91
C LEU A 76 10.22 1.06 -3.76
N VAL A 77 8.94 1.01 -3.41
CA VAL A 77 8.34 1.77 -2.30
C VAL A 77 7.72 0.82 -1.28
N LYS A 78 7.56 1.29 -0.05
CA LYS A 78 6.80 0.55 0.96
C LYS A 78 5.32 0.61 0.62
N GLY A 79 4.65 -0.54 0.71
CA GLY A 79 3.20 -0.62 0.55
C GLY A 79 2.47 -0.50 1.87
N ALA A 80 1.20 -0.06 1.81
CA ALA A 80 0.28 -0.10 2.95
C ALA A 80 -0.35 -1.50 3.08
N LYS A 81 -0.83 -1.83 4.28
CA LYS A 81 -1.73 -2.95 4.49
C LYS A 81 -3.17 -2.50 4.26
N ALA A 82 -4.04 -3.40 3.86
CA ALA A 82 -5.46 -3.12 3.66
C ALA A 82 -6.16 -2.56 4.92
N THR A 83 -5.65 -2.90 6.11
CA THR A 83 -6.15 -2.45 7.41
C THR A 83 -5.55 -1.13 7.90
N ASP A 84 -4.48 -0.62 7.28
CA ASP A 84 -3.86 0.64 7.69
C ASP A 84 -4.85 1.80 7.52
N SER A 85 -4.76 2.82 8.36
CA SER A 85 -5.62 3.99 8.29
C SER A 85 -5.30 4.87 7.08
N LEU A 86 -6.29 5.65 6.64
CA LEU A 86 -6.08 6.65 5.59
C LEU A 86 -5.03 7.69 6.00
N LYS A 87 -4.97 8.07 7.30
CA LYS A 87 -3.90 8.93 7.84
C LYS A 87 -2.52 8.32 7.58
N SER A 88 -2.33 7.05 7.95
CA SER A 88 -1.07 6.34 7.75
C SER A 88 -0.69 6.23 6.27
N ALA A 89 -1.65 5.87 5.41
CA ALA A 89 -1.40 5.81 3.96
C ALA A 89 -0.96 7.16 3.39
N ARG A 90 -1.59 8.26 3.81
CA ARG A 90 -1.21 9.61 3.39
C ARG A 90 0.20 9.99 3.86
N GLU A 91 0.55 9.65 5.09
CA GLU A 91 1.90 9.86 5.64
C GLU A 91 2.96 9.07 4.88
N MET A 92 2.67 7.81 4.52
CA MET A 92 3.54 7.00 3.65
C MET A 92 3.73 7.67 2.28
N MET A 93 2.65 8.12 1.64
CA MET A 93 2.73 8.80 0.33
C MET A 93 3.58 10.07 0.40
N GLN A 94 3.46 10.85 1.47
CA GLN A 94 4.26 12.06 1.69
C GLN A 94 5.74 11.73 1.91
N THR A 95 6.04 10.74 2.73
CA THR A 95 7.41 10.31 3.06
C THR A 95 8.13 9.77 1.84
N GLU A 96 7.48 8.88 1.09
CA GLU A 96 8.02 8.25 -0.12
C GLU A 96 7.92 9.18 -1.36
N LYS A 97 7.26 10.34 -1.24
CA LYS A 97 7.04 11.32 -2.32
C LYS A 97 6.36 10.70 -3.55
N ILE A 98 5.37 9.86 -3.31
CA ILE A 98 4.60 9.16 -4.34
C ILE A 98 3.14 9.62 -4.33
N VAL A 99 2.45 9.47 -5.45
CA VAL A 99 1.02 9.79 -5.60
C VAL A 99 0.15 8.55 -5.80
N SER A 100 0.79 7.37 -5.78
CA SER A 100 0.11 6.07 -5.81
C SER A 100 0.83 5.13 -4.86
N LEU A 101 0.08 4.49 -3.97
CA LEU A 101 0.58 3.62 -2.91
C LEU A 101 0.07 2.19 -3.14
N PRO A 102 0.96 1.20 -3.31
CA PRO A 102 0.54 -0.19 -3.42
C PRO A 102 0.01 -0.69 -2.07
N VAL A 103 -1.07 -1.47 -2.11
CA VAL A 103 -1.61 -2.16 -0.94
C VAL A 103 -1.19 -3.61 -1.02
N LEU A 104 -0.52 -4.09 0.02
CA LEU A 104 0.16 -5.38 0.03
C LEU A 104 -0.34 -6.29 1.15
N ASP A 105 -0.45 -7.58 0.83
CA ASP A 105 -0.51 -8.66 1.82
C ASP A 105 0.79 -9.47 1.70
N GLY A 106 1.69 -9.25 2.66
CA GLY A 106 3.07 -9.69 2.54
C GLY A 106 3.76 -8.97 1.37
N LYS A 107 4.07 -9.70 0.31
CA LYS A 107 4.62 -9.14 -0.94
C LYS A 107 3.59 -9.06 -2.07
N LYS A 108 2.45 -9.74 -1.91
CA LYS A 108 1.41 -9.77 -2.95
C LYS A 108 0.64 -8.47 -2.96
N MET A 109 0.44 -7.94 -4.16
CA MET A 109 -0.35 -6.73 -4.35
C MET A 109 -1.85 -7.09 -4.31
N THR A 110 -2.60 -6.44 -3.41
CA THR A 110 -4.04 -6.62 -3.23
C THR A 110 -4.84 -5.42 -3.70
N GLY A 111 -4.21 -4.27 -3.85
CA GLY A 111 -4.87 -3.04 -4.28
C GLY A 111 -3.87 -1.91 -4.57
N LEU A 112 -4.42 -0.79 -5.01
CA LEU A 112 -3.69 0.46 -5.27
C LEU A 112 -4.51 1.63 -4.76
N VAL A 113 -3.88 2.55 -4.04
CA VAL A 113 -4.50 3.82 -3.61
C VAL A 113 -3.80 4.97 -4.29
N SER A 114 -4.55 5.82 -4.96
CA SER A 114 -4.03 7.07 -5.52
C SER A 114 -4.34 8.27 -4.62
N ILE A 115 -3.60 9.36 -4.81
CA ILE A 115 -3.91 10.63 -4.11
C ILE A 115 -5.33 11.13 -4.42
N SER A 116 -5.87 10.80 -5.60
CA SER A 116 -7.25 11.13 -5.97
C SER A 116 -8.28 10.37 -5.14
N ASP A 117 -8.00 9.11 -4.77
CA ASP A 117 -8.88 8.32 -3.91
C ASP A 117 -8.88 8.88 -2.48
N VAL A 118 -7.70 9.26 -1.99
CA VAL A 118 -7.55 9.94 -0.70
C VAL A 118 -8.31 11.25 -0.65
N LEU A 119 -8.15 12.10 -1.68
CA LEU A 119 -8.85 13.39 -1.76
C LEU A 119 -10.37 13.22 -1.86
N LYS A 120 -10.84 12.24 -2.65
CA LYS A 120 -12.26 11.94 -2.77
C LYS A 120 -12.88 11.54 -1.43
N ALA A 121 -12.19 10.69 -0.68
CA ALA A 121 -12.64 10.27 0.65
C ALA A 121 -12.63 11.46 1.66
N ASP A 122 -11.64 12.34 1.57
CA ASP A 122 -11.52 13.53 2.45
C ASP A 122 -12.56 14.61 2.13
N MET A 123 -13.09 14.62 0.91
CA MET A 123 -14.11 15.59 0.46
C MET A 123 -15.54 15.16 0.78
N ASP A 124 -15.78 13.93 1.18
CA ASP A 124 -17.11 13.43 1.54
C ASP A 124 -17.48 13.80 2.97
N VAL A 125 -17.70 15.10 3.20
CA VAL A 125 -17.98 15.67 4.53
C VAL A 125 -19.42 15.44 5.01
N TYR A 126 -20.30 14.93 4.16
CA TYR A 126 -21.71 14.71 4.50
C TYR A 126 -22.00 13.31 5.03
N ASP A 127 -21.09 12.36 4.84
CA ASP A 127 -21.28 10.98 5.28
C ASP A 127 -20.81 10.77 6.72
N ASN A 128 -21.70 11.01 7.68
CA ASN A 128 -21.40 10.78 9.09
C ASN A 128 -21.40 9.28 9.47
N GLU A 129 -21.81 8.37 8.59
CA GLU A 129 -21.73 6.92 8.77
C GLU A 129 -20.44 6.31 8.17
N ILE A 130 -19.53 7.13 7.67
CA ILE A 130 -18.34 6.67 6.94
C ILE A 130 -17.50 5.66 7.74
N LEU A 131 -17.39 5.84 9.07
CA LEU A 131 -16.62 4.93 9.92
C LEU A 131 -17.27 3.53 9.97
N ALA A 132 -18.58 3.47 10.00
CA ALA A 132 -19.33 2.22 10.02
C ALA A 132 -19.33 1.53 8.65
N LYS A 133 -19.55 2.29 7.57
CA LYS A 133 -19.49 1.79 6.17
C LYS A 133 -18.12 1.23 5.83
N ALA A 134 -17.07 1.91 6.29
CA ALA A 134 -15.70 1.48 6.10
C ALA A 134 -15.29 0.32 7.01
N LYS A 135 -16.12 -0.09 7.98
CA LYS A 135 -15.78 -1.07 9.02
C LYS A 135 -14.48 -0.70 9.72
N THR A 136 -14.44 0.53 10.24
CA THR A 136 -13.21 1.12 10.79
C THR A 136 -12.75 0.40 12.06
N PRO A 137 -11.48 -0.08 12.13
CA PRO A 137 -10.95 -0.65 13.36
C PRO A 137 -10.84 0.40 14.47
N TYR A 138 -11.19 0.06 15.71
CA TYR A 138 -11.00 0.96 16.86
C TYR A 138 -9.52 1.33 17.05
N LYS A 139 -8.62 0.40 16.78
CA LYS A 139 -7.18 0.66 16.78
C LYS A 139 -6.80 1.84 15.89
N ASN A 140 -7.36 1.90 14.68
CA ASN A 140 -7.11 3.01 13.77
C ASN A 140 -7.65 4.34 14.32
N VAL A 141 -8.79 4.32 15.03
CA VAL A 141 -9.35 5.52 15.68
C VAL A 141 -8.38 6.03 16.74
N VAL A 142 -7.89 5.14 17.61
CA VAL A 142 -6.91 5.48 18.65
C VAL A 142 -5.64 6.06 18.04
N GLU A 143 -5.05 5.37 17.05
CA GLU A 143 -3.82 5.82 16.38
C GLU A 143 -4.02 7.13 15.62
N THR A 144 -5.15 7.31 14.93
CA THR A 144 -5.43 8.52 14.15
C THR A 144 -5.60 9.76 15.03
N LEU A 145 -6.20 9.58 16.22
CA LEU A 145 -6.45 10.66 17.16
C LEU A 145 -5.31 10.87 18.17
N ASP A 146 -4.16 10.20 17.99
CA ASP A 146 -3.05 10.16 18.96
C ASP A 146 -3.61 9.90 20.37
N GLY A 147 -4.59 9.02 20.45
CA GLY A 147 -5.45 8.81 21.63
C GLY A 147 -4.97 7.68 22.53
N THR A 148 -5.67 7.55 23.65
CA THR A 148 -5.48 6.45 24.59
C THR A 148 -6.84 5.81 24.89
N LEU A 149 -6.93 4.48 24.83
CA LEU A 149 -8.11 3.74 25.23
C LEU A 149 -8.16 3.67 26.76
N GLN A 150 -9.22 4.24 27.37
CA GLN A 150 -9.43 4.28 28.82
C GLN A 150 -10.37 3.17 29.30
N ALA A 151 -11.33 2.77 28.46
CA ALA A 151 -12.25 1.67 28.74
C ALA A 151 -12.65 0.93 27.47
N GLY A 152 -13.02 -0.34 27.61
CA GLY A 152 -13.43 -1.20 26.50
C GLY A 152 -12.26 -1.96 25.86
N ASP A 153 -12.53 -2.59 24.72
CA ASP A 153 -11.56 -3.40 23.97
C ASP A 153 -11.12 -2.64 22.71
N ILE A 154 -9.83 -2.62 22.44
CA ILE A 154 -9.25 -2.01 21.24
C ILE A 154 -9.52 -2.84 19.98
N GLU A 155 -9.71 -4.14 20.16
CA GLU A 155 -10.04 -5.04 19.07
C GLU A 155 -11.48 -4.84 18.61
N GLY A 156 -11.73 -5.13 17.35
CA GLY A 156 -13.06 -4.97 16.76
C GLY A 156 -13.18 -3.73 15.85
N TYR A 157 -14.39 -3.55 15.32
CA TYR A 157 -14.65 -2.60 14.25
C TYR A 157 -15.91 -1.80 14.54
N ILE A 158 -15.95 -0.56 14.08
CA ILE A 158 -17.16 0.25 13.99
C ILE A 158 -17.93 -0.25 12.76
N THR A 159 -19.08 -0.88 12.98
CA THR A 159 -19.90 -1.50 11.92
C THR A 159 -21.30 -0.90 11.80
N GLU A 160 -21.69 -0.08 12.75
CA GLU A 160 -23.01 0.55 12.86
C GLU A 160 -22.87 1.95 13.49
N GLY A 161 -23.93 2.74 13.41
CA GLY A 161 -23.99 4.07 14.01
C GLY A 161 -23.28 5.14 13.20
N LYS A 162 -23.50 6.37 13.61
CA LYS A 162 -22.93 7.57 12.98
C LYS A 162 -21.93 8.25 13.92
N LEU A 163 -21.13 9.12 13.33
CA LEU A 163 -20.25 10.03 14.05
C LEU A 163 -21.03 11.30 14.40
N THR A 164 -21.07 11.65 15.68
CA THR A 164 -21.75 12.85 16.17
C THR A 164 -20.81 13.65 17.07
N VAL A 165 -20.82 14.97 16.93
CA VAL A 165 -20.14 15.88 17.86
C VAL A 165 -21.19 16.46 18.81
N SER A 166 -21.09 16.14 20.11
CA SER A 166 -22.02 16.64 21.11
C SER A 166 -21.56 17.98 21.69
N ALA A 167 -22.13 19.05 21.15
CA ALA A 167 -21.95 20.41 21.65
C ALA A 167 -23.17 20.93 22.42
N ALA A 168 -24.29 20.20 22.38
CA ALA A 168 -25.54 20.57 22.98
C ALA A 168 -25.67 20.16 24.48
N SER A 169 -26.76 20.56 25.13
CA SER A 169 -27.12 20.04 26.45
C SER A 169 -27.49 18.56 26.40
N VAL A 170 -27.48 17.88 27.56
CA VAL A 170 -27.78 16.43 27.62
C VAL A 170 -29.17 16.15 27.06
N ASP A 171 -30.17 16.94 27.44
CA ASP A 171 -31.56 16.78 26.97
C ASP A 171 -31.67 16.88 25.44
N THR A 172 -30.96 17.84 24.83
CA THR A 172 -30.93 18.03 23.38
C THR A 172 -30.13 16.93 22.71
N MET A 173 -29.09 16.41 23.36
CA MET A 173 -28.23 15.35 22.81
C MET A 173 -29.03 14.07 22.56
N GLU A 174 -29.97 13.71 23.44
CA GLU A 174 -30.81 12.52 23.31
C GLU A 174 -31.70 12.53 22.05
N GLU A 175 -31.97 13.70 21.47
CA GLU A 175 -32.71 13.81 20.21
C GLU A 175 -31.85 13.45 18.96
N PHE A 176 -30.52 13.61 19.05
CA PHE A 176 -29.64 13.49 17.91
C PHE A 176 -28.66 12.28 17.97
N VAL A 177 -28.37 11.81 19.20
CA VAL A 177 -27.49 10.66 19.43
C VAL A 177 -28.34 9.41 19.56
N THR A 178 -27.99 8.37 18.87
CA THR A 178 -28.65 7.08 18.88
C THR A 178 -27.74 5.98 19.41
N ALA A 179 -28.32 4.87 19.80
CA ALA A 179 -27.55 3.70 20.21
C ALA A 179 -26.56 3.32 19.11
N LYS A 180 -25.35 2.89 19.54
CA LYS A 180 -24.23 2.50 18.69
C LYS A 180 -23.52 3.64 17.90
N ASP A 181 -23.89 4.89 18.13
CA ASP A 181 -23.14 6.01 17.60
C ASP A 181 -21.72 6.08 18.20
N THR A 182 -20.82 6.76 17.50
CA THR A 182 -19.54 7.24 18.02
C THR A 182 -19.66 8.72 18.30
N VAL A 183 -19.48 9.14 19.55
CA VAL A 183 -19.73 10.52 19.98
C VAL A 183 -18.45 11.20 20.43
N ILE A 184 -18.16 12.36 19.84
CA ILE A 184 -17.07 13.22 20.26
C ILE A 184 -17.62 14.24 21.27
N VAL A 185 -16.98 14.29 22.45
CA VAL A 185 -17.33 15.22 23.53
C VAL A 185 -16.08 15.95 24.04
N ALA A 186 -16.30 17.10 24.66
CA ALA A 186 -15.26 17.79 25.40
C ALA A 186 -15.17 17.28 26.87
N ASN A 187 -14.76 18.15 27.79
CA ASN A 187 -14.51 17.84 29.18
C ASN A 187 -15.77 17.80 30.08
N ARG A 188 -16.96 17.77 29.53
CA ARG A 188 -18.21 17.76 30.28
C ARG A 188 -18.59 16.34 30.71
N GLU A 189 -18.48 16.04 32.01
CA GLU A 189 -18.82 14.73 32.57
C GLU A 189 -20.30 14.36 32.34
N ASP A 190 -21.21 15.33 32.46
CA ASP A 190 -22.64 15.14 32.20
C ASP A 190 -22.91 14.69 30.77
N ALA A 191 -22.23 15.28 29.79
CA ALA A 191 -22.35 14.88 28.39
C ALA A 191 -21.77 13.48 28.14
N GLN A 192 -20.66 13.13 28.79
CA GLN A 192 -20.06 11.78 28.71
C GLN A 192 -21.03 10.73 29.26
N ILE A 193 -21.60 10.97 30.42
CA ILE A 193 -22.59 10.08 31.06
C ILE A 193 -23.84 9.95 30.19
N GLY A 194 -24.42 11.08 29.74
CA GLY A 194 -25.60 11.07 28.87
C GLY A 194 -25.38 10.25 27.58
N ALA A 195 -24.24 10.44 26.90
CA ALA A 195 -23.90 9.65 25.71
C ALA A 195 -23.87 8.15 26.02
N ILE A 196 -23.19 7.74 27.10
CA ILE A 196 -23.11 6.33 27.51
C ILE A 196 -24.48 5.75 27.83
N GLN A 197 -25.34 6.52 28.50
CA GLN A 197 -26.69 6.09 28.86
C GLN A 197 -27.58 5.88 27.64
N THR A 198 -27.39 6.65 26.57
CA THR A 198 -28.09 6.47 25.29
C THR A 198 -27.68 5.16 24.58
N GLY A 199 -26.59 4.50 25.01
CA GLY A 199 -26.13 3.23 24.47
C GLY A 199 -25.17 3.37 23.30
N VAL A 200 -24.40 4.45 23.22
CA VAL A 200 -23.37 4.64 22.21
C VAL A 200 -22.27 3.58 22.36
N GLN A 201 -21.65 3.22 21.26
CA GLN A 201 -20.58 2.21 21.28
C GLN A 201 -19.20 2.79 21.63
N CYS A 202 -19.01 4.10 21.42
CA CYS A 202 -17.74 4.77 21.68
C CYS A 202 -17.93 6.24 21.99
N VAL A 203 -17.23 6.72 23.02
CA VAL A 203 -17.12 8.14 23.36
C VAL A 203 -15.66 8.56 23.19
N VAL A 204 -15.43 9.60 22.40
CA VAL A 204 -14.12 10.24 22.24
C VAL A 204 -14.08 11.50 23.07
N VAL A 205 -13.27 11.52 24.13
CA VAL A 205 -13.08 12.64 25.05
C VAL A 205 -11.89 13.47 24.61
N CYS A 206 -12.14 14.73 24.26
CA CYS A 206 -11.17 15.65 23.72
C CYS A 206 -10.40 16.46 24.77
N MET A 207 -9.38 17.20 24.31
CA MET A 207 -8.60 18.19 25.08
C MET A 207 -7.70 17.59 26.18
N GLY A 208 -7.33 16.32 26.07
CA GLY A 208 -6.49 15.64 27.07
C GLY A 208 -7.13 15.57 28.46
N THR A 209 -8.45 15.64 28.53
CA THR A 209 -9.19 15.64 29.79
C THR A 209 -9.15 14.27 30.45
N GLU A 210 -8.87 14.24 31.75
CA GLU A 210 -9.00 13.03 32.55
C GLU A 210 -10.48 12.61 32.63
N VAL A 211 -10.72 11.32 32.49
CA VAL A 211 -12.06 10.72 32.60
C VAL A 211 -12.24 10.24 34.04
N THR A 212 -13.37 10.59 34.66
CA THR A 212 -13.62 10.22 36.03
C THR A 212 -13.94 8.72 36.20
N ASP A 213 -13.65 8.16 37.38
CA ASP A 213 -13.95 6.76 37.70
C ASP A 213 -15.43 6.44 37.45
N LYS A 214 -16.32 7.36 37.78
CA LYS A 214 -17.76 7.23 37.55
C LYS A 214 -18.09 6.99 36.07
N VAL A 215 -17.49 7.73 35.18
CA VAL A 215 -17.65 7.55 33.72
C VAL A 215 -17.08 6.23 33.28
N LEU A 216 -15.88 5.85 33.78
CA LEU A 216 -15.21 4.59 33.42
C LEU A 216 -15.99 3.35 33.89
N GLU A 217 -16.59 3.41 35.11
CA GLU A 217 -17.44 2.34 35.63
C GLU A 217 -18.71 2.17 34.78
N LEU A 218 -19.37 3.29 34.47
CA LEU A 218 -20.58 3.28 33.63
C LEU A 218 -20.26 2.77 32.21
N ALA A 219 -19.14 3.17 31.65
CA ALA A 219 -18.71 2.70 30.34
C ALA A 219 -18.45 1.19 30.31
N LYS A 220 -17.87 0.64 31.37
CA LYS A 220 -17.70 -0.82 31.54
C LYS A 220 -19.03 -1.54 31.64
N GLU A 221 -19.94 -1.01 32.45
CA GLU A 221 -21.28 -1.59 32.60
C GLU A 221 -22.05 -1.63 31.29
N LYS A 222 -21.98 -0.57 30.51
CA LYS A 222 -22.69 -0.42 29.22
C LYS A 222 -21.92 -0.96 28.02
N ASN A 223 -20.71 -1.53 28.24
CA ASN A 223 -19.83 -1.99 27.17
C ASN A 223 -19.51 -0.90 26.12
N CYS A 224 -19.35 0.34 26.60
CA CYS A 224 -18.98 1.50 25.79
C CYS A 224 -17.46 1.72 25.82
N ARG A 225 -16.87 2.03 24.68
CA ARG A 225 -15.44 2.39 24.60
C ARG A 225 -15.23 3.84 24.95
N ILE A 226 -14.19 4.14 25.72
CA ILE A 226 -13.75 5.50 26.00
C ILE A 226 -12.35 5.69 25.44
N ILE A 227 -12.23 6.63 24.53
CA ILE A 227 -10.94 7.03 23.92
C ILE A 227 -10.70 8.49 24.29
N THR A 228 -9.57 8.79 24.92
CA THR A 228 -9.13 10.18 25.14
C THR A 228 -8.19 10.62 24.04
N THR A 229 -8.24 11.91 23.66
CA THR A 229 -7.35 12.52 22.69
C THR A 229 -6.89 13.89 23.15
N PRO A 230 -5.63 14.30 22.88
CA PRO A 230 -5.16 15.65 23.19
C PRO A 230 -5.82 16.73 22.32
N TYR A 231 -6.41 16.37 21.20
CA TYR A 231 -7.01 17.30 20.26
C TYR A 231 -8.31 17.92 20.80
N ASP A 232 -8.65 19.12 20.31
CA ASP A 232 -9.97 19.72 20.48
C ASP A 232 -11.02 19.02 19.63
N THR A 233 -12.30 19.31 19.89
CA THR A 233 -13.43 18.64 19.22
C THR A 233 -13.45 18.90 17.70
N PHE A 234 -13.02 20.08 17.23
CA PHE A 234 -12.99 20.38 15.81
C PHE A 234 -11.90 19.56 15.12
N THR A 235 -10.69 19.54 15.68
CA THR A 235 -9.56 18.77 15.15
C THR A 235 -9.88 17.26 15.17
N ALA A 236 -10.40 16.75 16.30
CA ALA A 236 -10.80 15.35 16.44
C ALA A 236 -11.87 14.94 15.41
N SER A 237 -12.89 15.77 15.19
CA SER A 237 -13.95 15.49 14.23
C SER A 237 -13.47 15.41 12.79
N ARG A 238 -12.46 16.18 12.43
CA ARG A 238 -11.84 16.12 11.10
C ARG A 238 -10.88 14.94 10.93
N LEU A 239 -10.12 14.63 11.96
CA LEU A 239 -9.13 13.57 11.91
C LEU A 239 -9.76 12.18 11.97
N ILE A 240 -10.81 11.98 12.75
CA ILE A 240 -11.38 10.66 13.01
C ILE A 240 -11.84 9.95 11.72
N CYS A 241 -12.33 10.69 10.72
CA CYS A 241 -12.69 10.13 9.42
C CYS A 241 -11.48 9.53 8.68
N GLN A 242 -10.26 10.00 8.98
CA GLN A 242 -9.04 9.43 8.41
C GLN A 242 -8.60 8.12 9.10
N ALA A 243 -9.35 7.66 10.10
CA ALA A 243 -9.17 6.34 10.71
C ALA A 243 -9.69 5.19 9.83
N MET A 244 -10.51 5.49 8.81
CA MET A 244 -11.03 4.47 7.90
C MET A 244 -9.88 3.66 7.28
N PRO A 245 -10.05 2.33 7.10
CA PRO A 245 -9.01 1.49 6.53
C PRO A 245 -8.85 1.73 5.03
N VAL A 246 -7.62 1.58 4.55
CA VAL A 246 -7.24 1.71 3.14
C VAL A 246 -8.09 0.81 2.23
N SER A 247 -8.50 -0.36 2.72
CA SER A 247 -9.37 -1.29 1.98
C SER A 247 -10.68 -0.69 1.51
N TYR A 248 -11.17 0.36 2.17
CA TYR A 248 -12.42 1.01 1.80
C TYR A 248 -12.31 1.86 0.52
N ILE A 249 -11.11 2.40 0.24
CA ILE A 249 -10.89 3.33 -0.88
C ILE A 249 -9.99 2.78 -1.98
N MET A 250 -9.27 1.67 -1.73
CA MET A 250 -8.33 1.12 -2.70
C MET A 250 -9.05 0.59 -3.95
N ALA A 251 -8.45 0.80 -5.11
CA ALA A 251 -8.82 0.12 -6.33
C ALA A 251 -8.31 -1.33 -6.30
N THR A 252 -9.15 -2.27 -6.74
CA THR A 252 -8.80 -3.71 -6.85
C THR A 252 -8.88 -4.21 -8.29
N ASP A 253 -9.91 -3.82 -9.04
CA ASP A 253 -10.25 -4.40 -10.34
C ASP A 253 -9.76 -3.58 -11.54
N THR A 254 -9.39 -2.32 -11.32
CA THR A 254 -9.01 -1.37 -12.40
C THR A 254 -7.51 -1.10 -12.48
N ILE A 255 -6.71 -1.92 -11.80
CA ILE A 255 -5.26 -1.73 -11.74
C ILE A 255 -4.64 -2.21 -13.05
N VAL A 256 -3.98 -1.29 -13.75
CA VAL A 256 -3.12 -1.64 -14.89
C VAL A 256 -1.72 -1.88 -14.35
N SER A 257 -1.26 -3.12 -14.40
CA SER A 257 0.09 -3.54 -13.98
C SER A 257 0.84 -4.16 -15.14
N PHE A 258 2.16 -4.21 -15.03
CA PHE A 258 3.05 -4.88 -15.97
C PHE A 258 3.80 -6.01 -15.27
N ASN A 259 4.27 -6.97 -16.06
CA ASN A 259 5.12 -8.03 -15.56
C ASN A 259 6.60 -7.64 -15.67
N GLU A 260 7.43 -8.02 -14.71
CA GLU A 260 8.88 -7.75 -14.76
C GLU A 260 9.57 -8.31 -16.01
N THR A 261 8.94 -9.26 -16.69
CA THR A 261 9.43 -9.86 -17.94
C THR A 261 8.97 -9.13 -19.19
N ASP A 262 8.09 -8.14 -19.10
CA ASP A 262 7.63 -7.35 -20.25
C ASP A 262 8.77 -6.49 -20.81
N PHE A 263 8.76 -6.28 -22.13
CA PHE A 263 9.75 -5.44 -22.77
C PHE A 263 9.50 -3.96 -22.52
N VAL A 264 10.55 -3.23 -22.21
CA VAL A 264 10.47 -1.79 -21.88
C VAL A 264 9.78 -0.97 -22.98
N ASP A 265 10.04 -1.29 -24.26
CA ASP A 265 9.45 -0.53 -25.37
C ASP A 265 7.95 -0.78 -25.50
N ASP A 266 7.50 -2.04 -25.32
CA ASP A 266 6.09 -2.40 -25.36
C ASP A 266 5.32 -1.74 -24.19
N VAL A 267 5.94 -1.71 -23.00
CA VAL A 267 5.39 -1.03 -21.81
C VAL A 267 5.29 0.49 -22.04
N LYS A 268 6.32 1.13 -22.60
CA LYS A 268 6.26 2.57 -22.94
C LYS A 268 5.13 2.90 -23.89
N GLU A 269 4.89 2.06 -24.89
CA GLU A 269 3.79 2.24 -25.82
C GLU A 269 2.44 2.17 -25.11
N GLU A 270 2.25 1.17 -24.23
CA GLU A 270 1.02 1.04 -23.45
C GLU A 270 0.82 2.20 -22.46
N MET A 271 1.89 2.66 -21.80
CA MET A 271 1.84 3.81 -20.89
C MET A 271 1.36 5.09 -21.60
N THR A 272 1.77 5.30 -22.87
CA THR A 272 1.33 6.48 -23.63
C THR A 272 -0.17 6.49 -23.94
N LYS A 273 -0.79 5.31 -24.03
CA LYS A 273 -2.23 5.14 -24.28
C LYS A 273 -3.07 5.34 -23.02
N LYS A 274 -2.46 5.21 -21.84
CA LYS A 274 -3.14 5.30 -20.55
C LYS A 274 -2.88 6.65 -19.87
N ARG A 275 -3.88 7.16 -19.14
CA ARG A 275 -3.77 8.44 -18.42
C ARG A 275 -3.18 8.29 -17.01
N PHE A 276 -2.62 7.13 -16.68
CA PHE A 276 -1.99 6.90 -15.38
C PHE A 276 -0.51 7.30 -15.40
N ARG A 277 0.03 7.66 -14.24
CA ARG A 277 1.46 8.03 -14.10
C ARG A 277 2.29 6.93 -13.47
N TYR A 278 1.68 6.02 -12.73
CA TYR A 278 2.33 4.95 -11.99
C TYR A 278 1.69 3.63 -12.36
N PHE A 279 2.51 2.68 -12.72
CA PHE A 279 2.09 1.34 -13.10
C PHE A 279 2.87 0.36 -12.24
N PRO A 280 2.19 -0.41 -11.38
CA PRO A 280 2.82 -1.45 -10.62
C PRO A 280 3.48 -2.48 -11.54
N VAL A 281 4.67 -2.91 -11.18
CA VAL A 281 5.35 -4.04 -11.81
C VAL A 281 5.29 -5.22 -10.86
N LEU A 282 4.89 -6.37 -11.39
CA LEU A 282 4.73 -7.61 -10.65
C LEU A 282 5.68 -8.68 -11.20
N ASN A 283 6.13 -9.58 -10.32
CA ASN A 283 6.85 -10.78 -10.72
C ASN A 283 5.88 -11.92 -11.10
N ALA A 284 6.42 -13.10 -11.45
CA ALA A 284 5.63 -14.28 -11.81
C ALA A 284 4.71 -14.80 -10.69
N ASP A 285 5.01 -14.48 -9.43
CA ASP A 285 4.23 -14.86 -8.25
C ASP A 285 3.19 -13.79 -7.85
N ASN A 286 2.96 -12.78 -8.70
CA ASN A 286 2.14 -11.59 -8.43
C ASN A 286 2.62 -10.76 -7.22
N GLU A 287 3.91 -10.81 -6.92
CA GLU A 287 4.50 -9.94 -5.92
C GLU A 287 4.89 -8.60 -6.54
N PHE A 288 4.69 -7.53 -5.78
CA PHE A 288 5.09 -6.18 -6.18
C PHE A 288 6.61 -6.04 -6.16
N VAL A 289 7.19 -5.60 -7.28
CA VAL A 289 8.63 -5.38 -7.43
C VAL A 289 8.99 -3.91 -7.66
N GLY A 290 8.02 -3.03 -7.83
CA GLY A 290 8.25 -1.58 -7.96
C GLY A 290 7.28 -0.89 -8.93
N PHE A 291 7.55 0.39 -9.19
CA PHE A 291 6.87 1.22 -10.20
C PHE A 291 7.83 1.58 -11.32
#